data_ffeda61e95e502c57016e8f8182ae974
#
_entry.id   ffeda61e95e502c57016e8f8182ae974
#
_cell.length_a   1.000
_cell.length_b   1.000
_cell.length_c   1.000
_cell.angle_alpha   90.00
_cell.angle_beta   90.00
_cell.angle_gamma   90.00
#
_symmetry.space_group_name_H-M   'P 1'
#
loop_
_entity.id
_entity.type
_entity.pdbx_description
1 polymer ?
#
loop_
_entity_poly.entity_id
_entity_poly.type
_entity_poly.pdbx_seq_one_letter_code
_entity_poly.pdbx_strand_id
1 'polypeptide(L)'
;MNAVTGLVFNIQRFSTDDGPGIRTTVFLQGCPLRCKACSNPEGLIARPQLMYRASKCIGAGQCGFCLPKCPEGALSVGADGRVVVDFAKCTGCGACADVCPSRAMEIVGRRMTVDEVLAVVEADEAFYARSGGGITLSGGEVLRQGRFARALLQEARRRGLGTAIETSGMGRWPVLESLLPFLDVIHYDIKCLDRERHRRFTGLPNDLILRNFRKLCAVFPHDRIIVRTPFIPGVNGTVEDVRAIGEFLRGIGDDLHYELLPYHRYGESKYGFLGLTPPMTAVVPTAEEAAVHAELTRYRARERATVPLSPAQGAPLVERLRRPTAR
;
A
#
# COMPACT_ATOMS: atom_id res chain seq x y z
N MET A 1 -19.85 -3.75 23.99
CA MET A 1 -18.67 -4.36 23.32
C MET A 1 -17.83 -3.23 22.74
N ASN A 2 -16.53 -3.18 23.02
CA ASN A 2 -15.67 -2.13 22.45
C ASN A 2 -15.64 -2.26 20.93
N ALA A 3 -15.85 -1.17 20.22
CA ALA A 3 -15.79 -1.13 18.76
C ALA A 3 -14.43 -1.64 18.25
N VAL A 4 -14.44 -2.42 17.17
CA VAL A 4 -13.20 -2.88 16.53
C VAL A 4 -12.52 -1.69 15.87
N THR A 5 -11.27 -1.41 16.26
CA THR A 5 -10.48 -0.30 15.72
C THR A 5 -9.22 -0.79 15.02
N GLY A 6 -8.77 -0.05 14.02
CA GLY A 6 -7.49 -0.23 13.34
C GLY A 6 -6.67 1.05 13.32
N LEU A 7 -5.38 0.90 13.09
CA LEU A 7 -4.45 1.99 12.91
C LEU A 7 -4.32 2.31 11.42
N VAL A 8 -4.85 3.45 10.99
CA VAL A 8 -4.91 3.92 9.60
C VAL A 8 -3.99 5.12 9.45
N PHE A 9 -3.08 5.09 8.47
CA PHE A 9 -2.20 6.23 8.24
C PHE A 9 -2.63 7.12 7.06
N ASN A 10 -3.40 6.58 6.12
CA ASN A 10 -3.95 7.35 5.02
C ASN A 10 -5.24 6.73 4.51
N ILE A 11 -6.12 7.54 3.93
CA ILE A 11 -7.25 7.11 3.12
C ILE A 11 -7.19 7.92 1.83
N GLN A 12 -6.87 7.25 0.73
CA GLN A 12 -6.77 7.84 -0.59
C GLN A 12 -8.05 7.57 -1.36
N ARG A 13 -8.79 8.62 -1.62
CA ARG A 13 -10.00 8.57 -2.43
C ARG A 13 -9.64 8.60 -3.92
N PHE A 14 -10.52 8.09 -4.76
CA PHE A 14 -10.44 8.18 -6.21
C PHE A 14 -9.19 7.52 -6.81
N SER A 15 -8.79 6.38 -6.27
CA SER A 15 -7.68 5.60 -6.82
C SER A 15 -8.13 4.77 -8.02
N THR A 16 -7.30 4.73 -9.07
CA THR A 16 -7.56 4.01 -10.32
C THR A 16 -6.65 2.80 -10.54
N ASP A 17 -5.64 2.62 -9.66
CA ASP A 17 -4.59 1.60 -9.79
C ASP A 17 -4.65 0.50 -8.72
N ASP A 18 -5.57 0.65 -7.75
CA ASP A 18 -5.63 -0.23 -6.58
C ASP A 18 -6.75 -1.29 -6.70
N GLY A 19 -7.12 -1.64 -7.92
CA GLY A 19 -8.11 -2.67 -8.23
C GLY A 19 -9.10 -2.25 -9.32
N PRO A 20 -10.05 -3.13 -9.66
CA PRO A 20 -11.06 -2.82 -10.68
C PRO A 20 -11.93 -1.64 -10.29
N GLY A 21 -12.18 -0.75 -11.25
CA GLY A 21 -12.99 0.45 -11.05
C GLY A 21 -12.30 1.53 -10.20
N ILE A 22 -13.07 2.54 -9.83
CA ILE A 22 -12.60 3.60 -8.91
C ILE A 22 -12.63 3.07 -7.49
N ARG A 23 -11.52 3.27 -6.75
CA ARG A 23 -11.36 2.73 -5.39
C ARG A 23 -11.09 3.84 -4.38
N THR A 24 -11.52 3.60 -3.14
CA THR A 24 -10.93 4.30 -1.99
C THR A 24 -10.00 3.34 -1.28
N THR A 25 -8.71 3.69 -1.26
CA THR A 25 -7.65 2.87 -0.67
C THR A 25 -7.39 3.29 0.76
N VAL A 26 -7.57 2.35 1.68
CA VAL A 26 -7.34 2.53 3.12
C VAL A 26 -6.00 1.92 3.49
N PHE A 27 -5.06 2.75 3.90
CA PHE A 27 -3.69 2.35 4.21
C PHE A 27 -3.54 2.04 5.70
N LEU A 28 -3.38 0.75 6.01
CA LEU A 28 -3.19 0.25 7.37
C LEU A 28 -1.73 0.31 7.79
N GLN A 29 -1.47 0.68 9.05
CA GLN A 29 -0.14 0.83 9.60
C GLN A 29 0.40 -0.48 10.20
N GLY A 30 1.71 -0.69 10.06
CA GLY A 30 2.44 -1.87 10.51
C GLY A 30 2.77 -2.83 9.38
N CYS A 31 4.07 -3.05 9.13
CA CYS A 31 4.58 -4.01 8.16
C CYS A 31 5.71 -4.83 8.78
N PRO A 32 5.76 -6.17 8.59
CA PRO A 32 6.89 -6.97 9.04
C PRO A 32 8.11 -6.83 8.13
N LEU A 33 7.90 -6.46 6.86
CA LEU A 33 8.96 -6.24 5.89
C LEU A 33 9.62 -4.86 6.08
N ARG A 34 10.86 -4.76 5.58
CA ARG A 34 11.68 -3.53 5.54
C ARG A 34 12.24 -3.35 4.13
N CYS A 35 11.33 -3.36 3.15
CA CYS A 35 11.69 -3.23 1.74
C CYS A 35 12.49 -1.94 1.51
N LYS A 36 13.64 -2.05 0.86
CA LYS A 36 14.53 -0.90 0.60
C LYS A 36 13.89 0.14 -0.32
N ALA A 37 12.99 -0.29 -1.22
CA ALA A 37 12.20 0.60 -2.11
C ALA A 37 10.76 0.73 -1.62
N CYS A 38 10.52 0.92 -0.33
CA CYS A 38 9.18 1.07 0.21
C CYS A 38 8.59 2.43 -0.18
N SER A 39 7.42 2.42 -0.80
CA SER A 39 6.68 3.64 -1.17
C SER A 39 5.92 4.25 0.01
N ASN A 40 5.70 3.48 1.08
CA ASN A 40 4.91 3.89 2.25
C ASN A 40 5.68 3.66 3.56
N PRO A 41 6.83 4.37 3.78
CA PRO A 41 7.62 4.19 5.00
C PRO A 41 6.85 4.56 6.27
N GLU A 42 5.83 5.43 6.18
CA GLU A 42 4.90 5.76 7.25
C GLU A 42 4.07 4.56 7.72
N GLY A 43 3.90 3.56 6.86
CA GLY A 43 3.21 2.30 7.17
C GLY A 43 4.08 1.25 7.87
N LEU A 44 5.39 1.45 8.02
CA LEU A 44 6.31 0.42 8.53
C LEU A 44 6.13 0.12 10.02
N ILE A 45 5.90 1.14 10.85
CA ILE A 45 5.81 1.02 12.31
C ILE A 45 4.35 1.05 12.74
N ALA A 46 3.94 0.10 13.59
CA ALA A 46 2.56 -0.05 14.05
C ALA A 46 2.22 0.89 15.23
N ARG A 47 2.51 2.17 15.09
CA ARG A 47 2.14 3.23 16.05
C ARG A 47 2.06 4.59 15.35
N PRO A 48 1.33 5.57 15.90
CA PRO A 48 1.38 6.95 15.42
C PRO A 48 2.80 7.49 15.40
N GLN A 49 3.13 8.30 14.38
CA GLN A 49 4.46 8.89 14.19
C GLN A 49 4.32 10.35 13.75
N LEU A 50 5.27 11.17 14.16
CA LEU A 50 5.39 12.52 13.64
C LEU A 50 5.97 12.48 12.21
N MET A 51 5.32 13.15 11.28
CA MET A 51 5.90 13.58 10.01
C MET A 51 6.15 15.08 10.04
N TYR A 52 7.39 15.47 9.73
CA TYR A 52 7.79 16.88 9.65
C TYR A 52 8.22 17.24 8.23
N ARG A 53 7.50 18.18 7.63
CA ARG A 53 7.81 18.74 6.30
C ARG A 53 8.43 20.12 6.49
N ALA A 54 9.76 20.19 6.55
CA ALA A 54 10.49 21.43 6.77
C ALA A 54 10.14 22.53 5.76
N SER A 55 9.83 22.17 4.51
CA SER A 55 9.41 23.12 3.47
C SER A 55 8.10 23.86 3.78
N LYS A 56 7.25 23.32 4.64
CA LYS A 56 6.02 23.95 5.11
C LYS A 56 6.20 24.77 6.38
N CYS A 57 7.36 24.64 7.07
CA CYS A 57 7.61 25.39 8.29
C CYS A 57 7.88 26.86 7.95
N ILE A 58 7.07 27.77 8.51
CA ILE A 58 7.18 29.21 8.30
C ILE A 58 8.24 29.88 9.18
N GLY A 59 8.99 29.10 9.96
CA GLY A 59 10.07 29.57 10.83
C GLY A 59 9.65 29.92 12.25
N ALA A 60 10.58 29.74 13.20
CA ALA A 60 10.32 29.94 14.61
C ALA A 60 10.11 31.45 14.96
N GLY A 61 10.74 32.33 14.18
CA GLY A 61 10.57 33.78 14.36
C GLY A 61 9.18 34.31 13.99
N GLN A 62 8.47 33.63 13.10
CA GLN A 62 7.11 33.98 12.69
C GLN A 62 6.04 33.17 13.45
N CYS A 63 6.36 32.02 13.95
CA CYS A 63 5.41 31.09 14.56
C CYS A 63 5.91 30.56 15.91
N GLY A 64 6.79 29.55 15.94
CA GLY A 64 7.40 28.97 17.13
C GLY A 64 6.44 28.23 18.09
N PHE A 65 5.14 28.13 17.81
CA PHE A 65 4.11 27.60 18.75
C PHE A 65 4.37 26.16 19.18
N CYS A 66 5.02 25.35 18.34
CA CYS A 66 5.31 23.94 18.64
C CYS A 66 6.45 23.75 19.65
N LEU A 67 7.40 24.69 19.75
CA LEU A 67 8.59 24.57 20.59
C LEU A 67 8.25 24.33 22.08
N PRO A 68 7.40 25.16 22.74
CA PRO A 68 7.05 24.99 24.16
C PRO A 68 6.07 23.81 24.38
N LYS A 69 5.53 23.20 23.32
CA LYS A 69 4.56 22.11 23.42
C LYS A 69 5.19 20.73 23.45
N CYS A 70 6.49 20.61 23.13
CA CYS A 70 7.15 19.31 23.11
C CYS A 70 7.55 18.89 24.53
N PRO A 71 6.92 17.86 25.14
CA PRO A 71 7.25 17.42 26.50
C PRO A 71 8.63 16.77 26.59
N GLU A 72 9.12 16.22 25.47
CA GLU A 72 10.42 15.51 25.39
C GLU A 72 11.59 16.44 25.01
N GLY A 73 11.33 17.74 24.79
CA GLY A 73 12.37 18.67 24.32
C GLY A 73 12.98 18.23 22.97
N ALA A 74 12.20 17.57 22.12
CA ALA A 74 12.66 17.05 20.84
C ALA A 74 12.69 18.12 19.72
N LEU A 75 12.33 19.37 20.00
CA LEU A 75 12.26 20.45 19.03
C LEU A 75 13.28 21.56 19.36
N SER A 76 14.00 22.02 18.33
CA SER A 76 14.93 23.13 18.41
C SER A 76 14.79 24.05 17.20
N VAL A 77 15.52 25.16 17.17
CA VAL A 77 15.57 26.07 16.02
C VAL A 77 16.87 25.84 15.27
N GLY A 78 16.77 25.55 13.98
CA GLY A 78 17.91 25.38 13.08
C GLY A 78 18.53 26.71 12.65
N ALA A 79 19.69 26.62 11.98
CA ALA A 79 20.41 27.81 11.49
C ALA A 79 19.61 28.62 10.44
N ASP A 80 18.68 27.97 9.74
CA ASP A 80 17.79 28.60 8.77
C ASP A 80 16.51 29.19 9.40
N GLY A 81 16.44 29.21 10.74
CA GLY A 81 15.29 29.71 11.50
C GLY A 81 14.09 28.77 11.54
N ARG A 82 14.12 27.62 10.86
CA ARG A 82 13.06 26.62 10.92
C ARG A 82 13.24 25.70 12.12
N VAL A 83 12.17 25.01 12.46
CA VAL A 83 12.20 24.00 13.51
C VAL A 83 12.96 22.77 13.02
N VAL A 84 13.78 22.19 13.89
CA VAL A 84 14.45 20.91 13.71
C VAL A 84 13.87 19.91 14.70
N VAL A 85 13.65 18.68 14.25
CA VAL A 85 13.11 17.60 15.08
C VAL A 85 14.21 16.58 15.39
N ASP A 86 14.46 16.35 16.69
CA ASP A 86 15.23 15.20 17.16
C ASP A 86 14.31 13.97 17.23
N PHE A 87 14.28 13.19 16.16
CA PHE A 87 13.43 12.00 16.07
C PHE A 87 13.82 10.90 17.04
N ALA A 88 15.04 10.93 17.62
CA ALA A 88 15.44 9.96 18.63
C ALA A 88 14.73 10.21 19.97
N LYS A 89 14.40 11.49 20.27
CA LYS A 89 13.64 11.88 21.46
C LYS A 89 12.14 11.88 21.23
N CYS A 90 11.69 11.96 19.96
CA CYS A 90 10.28 12.15 19.63
C CYS A 90 9.45 10.88 19.94
N THR A 91 8.48 11.01 20.83
CA THR A 91 7.53 9.92 21.18
C THR A 91 6.33 9.83 20.23
N GLY A 92 6.13 10.84 19.35
CA GLY A 92 4.96 10.92 18.48
C GLY A 92 3.67 11.29 19.20
N CYS A 93 3.76 12.03 20.30
CA CYS A 93 2.59 12.42 21.13
C CYS A 93 1.60 13.35 20.43
N GLY A 94 2.02 14.10 19.38
CA GLY A 94 1.14 14.95 18.58
C GLY A 94 1.02 16.40 19.04
N ALA A 95 1.44 16.75 20.25
CA ALA A 95 1.25 18.10 20.81
C ALA A 95 1.79 19.25 19.94
N CYS A 96 2.88 19.00 19.20
CA CYS A 96 3.43 19.97 18.24
C CYS A 96 2.60 20.05 16.95
N ALA A 97 1.97 18.97 16.52
CA ALA A 97 1.14 18.91 15.34
C ALA A 97 -0.19 19.65 15.56
N ASP A 98 -0.79 19.52 16.76
CA ASP A 98 -2.06 20.15 17.12
C ASP A 98 -2.02 21.68 17.04
N VAL A 99 -0.83 22.27 17.24
CA VAL A 99 -0.63 23.73 17.24
C VAL A 99 0.07 24.24 15.98
N CYS A 100 0.33 23.39 14.98
CA CYS A 100 1.06 23.77 13.77
C CYS A 100 0.12 24.35 12.70
N PRO A 101 0.05 25.69 12.49
CA PRO A 101 -0.92 26.30 11.57
C PRO A 101 -0.59 26.00 10.11
N SER A 102 0.69 25.81 9.76
CA SER A 102 1.14 25.49 8.41
C SER A 102 1.06 24.00 8.07
N ARG A 103 0.67 23.14 9.04
CA ARG A 103 0.71 21.70 8.92
C ARG A 103 2.07 21.16 8.44
N ALA A 104 3.14 21.82 8.87
CA ALA A 104 4.49 21.31 8.71
C ALA A 104 4.71 20.05 9.56
N MET A 105 4.07 19.98 10.73
CA MET A 105 4.03 18.84 11.62
C MET A 105 2.66 18.18 11.56
N GLU A 106 2.63 16.88 11.29
CA GLU A 106 1.42 16.06 11.24
C GLU A 106 1.68 14.72 11.91
N ILE A 107 0.70 14.19 12.63
CA ILE A 107 0.74 12.81 13.08
C ILE A 107 0.16 11.91 11.99
N VAL A 108 0.96 10.94 11.56
CA VAL A 108 0.49 9.86 10.69
C VAL A 108 0.19 8.63 11.51
N GLY A 109 -0.95 8.01 11.20
CA GLY A 109 -1.48 6.88 11.96
C GLY A 109 -2.41 7.33 13.09
N ARG A 110 -3.69 7.08 12.88
CA ARG A 110 -4.72 7.28 13.91
C ARG A 110 -5.55 6.01 14.06
N ARG A 111 -6.04 5.79 15.27
CA ARG A 111 -7.02 4.72 15.49
C ARG A 111 -8.35 5.17 14.91
N MET A 112 -8.93 4.30 14.09
CA MET A 112 -10.26 4.52 13.49
C MET A 112 -11.11 3.28 13.70
N THR A 113 -12.39 3.49 13.94
CA THR A 113 -13.42 2.46 13.92
C THR A 113 -13.77 2.07 12.49
N VAL A 114 -14.46 0.95 12.32
CA VAL A 114 -15.00 0.53 11.01
C VAL A 114 -15.92 1.60 10.42
N ASP A 115 -16.81 2.17 11.22
CA ASP A 115 -17.77 3.18 10.76
C ASP A 115 -17.09 4.49 10.36
N GLU A 116 -16.08 4.95 11.11
CA GLU A 116 -15.31 6.14 10.74
C GLU A 116 -14.59 5.98 9.39
N VAL A 117 -14.06 4.78 9.10
CA VAL A 117 -13.43 4.51 7.80
C VAL A 117 -14.48 4.47 6.70
N LEU A 118 -15.59 3.73 6.92
CA LEU A 118 -16.64 3.59 5.90
C LEU A 118 -17.35 4.91 5.62
N ALA A 119 -17.52 5.79 6.59
CA ALA A 119 -18.05 7.13 6.34
C ALA A 119 -17.23 7.93 5.31
N VAL A 120 -15.89 7.73 5.28
CA VAL A 120 -15.04 8.35 4.26
C VAL A 120 -15.18 7.62 2.92
N VAL A 121 -15.24 6.29 2.94
CA VAL A 121 -15.34 5.45 1.73
C VAL A 121 -16.66 5.70 1.01
N GLU A 122 -17.77 5.74 1.70
CA GLU A 122 -19.13 5.92 1.14
C GLU A 122 -19.32 7.28 0.46
N ALA A 123 -18.49 8.26 0.76
CA ALA A 123 -18.53 9.55 0.06
C ALA A 123 -18.26 9.42 -1.46
N ASP A 124 -17.74 8.27 -1.93
CA ASP A 124 -17.45 7.98 -3.34
C ASP A 124 -18.38 6.90 -3.92
N GLU A 125 -19.46 6.52 -3.23
CA GLU A 125 -20.37 5.44 -3.63
C GLU A 125 -20.89 5.57 -5.06
N ALA A 126 -21.24 6.80 -5.48
CA ALA A 126 -21.71 7.07 -6.84
C ALA A 126 -20.69 6.69 -7.93
N PHE A 127 -19.42 6.79 -7.63
CA PHE A 127 -18.34 6.38 -8.55
C PHE A 127 -18.17 4.85 -8.55
N TYR A 128 -18.29 4.21 -7.39
CA TYR A 128 -18.21 2.74 -7.32
C TYR A 128 -19.36 2.07 -8.08
N ALA A 129 -20.57 2.56 -7.93
CA ALA A 129 -21.74 2.04 -8.62
C ALA A 129 -21.58 2.07 -10.15
N ARG A 130 -20.91 3.09 -10.69
CA ARG A 130 -20.68 3.24 -12.14
C ARG A 130 -19.48 2.46 -12.65
N SER A 131 -18.43 2.32 -11.84
CA SER A 131 -17.16 1.72 -12.26
C SER A 131 -16.98 0.27 -11.83
N GLY A 132 -17.84 -0.25 -10.95
CA GLY A 132 -17.62 -1.55 -10.27
C GLY A 132 -16.51 -1.51 -9.24
N GLY A 133 -16.20 -0.33 -8.70
CA GLY A 133 -15.16 -0.11 -7.71
C GLY A 133 -15.58 -0.39 -6.26
N GLY A 134 -14.92 0.27 -5.31
CA GLY A 134 -15.21 0.12 -3.89
C GLY A 134 -14.00 0.41 -3.00
N ILE A 135 -13.81 -0.38 -1.94
CA ILE A 135 -12.72 -0.23 -0.99
C ILE A 135 -11.54 -1.17 -1.30
N THR A 136 -10.33 -0.67 -1.16
CA THR A 136 -9.10 -1.49 -1.15
C THR A 136 -8.36 -1.28 0.18
N LEU A 137 -8.00 -2.35 0.87
CA LEU A 137 -7.13 -2.28 2.03
C LEU A 137 -5.68 -2.52 1.60
N SER A 138 -4.81 -1.59 1.94
CA SER A 138 -3.39 -1.58 1.58
C SER A 138 -2.56 -1.04 2.76
N GLY A 139 -1.38 -0.47 2.49
CA GLY A 139 -0.56 0.28 3.45
C GLY A 139 0.76 -0.37 3.77
N GLY A 140 0.93 -0.81 5.02
CA GLY A 140 2.05 -1.65 5.44
C GLY A 140 1.81 -3.11 5.02
N GLU A 141 1.25 -3.91 5.93
CA GLU A 141 0.77 -5.26 5.62
C GLU A 141 -0.60 -5.46 6.27
N VAL A 142 -1.62 -5.68 5.46
CA VAL A 142 -3.02 -5.82 5.90
C VAL A 142 -3.19 -6.93 6.94
N LEU A 143 -2.46 -8.03 6.79
CA LEU A 143 -2.51 -9.19 7.68
C LEU A 143 -2.03 -8.88 9.10
N ARG A 144 -1.31 -7.77 9.33
CA ARG A 144 -0.91 -7.30 10.66
C ARG A 144 -2.09 -6.81 11.50
N GLN A 145 -3.15 -6.35 10.84
CA GLN A 145 -4.37 -5.88 11.47
C GLN A 145 -5.59 -6.73 11.08
N GLY A 146 -5.41 -8.05 10.94
CA GLY A 146 -6.40 -8.98 10.38
C GLY A 146 -7.79 -8.90 11.02
N ARG A 147 -7.90 -8.69 12.34
CA ARG A 147 -9.20 -8.53 13.00
C ARG A 147 -9.95 -7.28 12.51
N PHE A 148 -9.25 -6.16 12.38
CA PHE A 148 -9.82 -4.91 11.87
C PHE A 148 -10.12 -5.02 10.37
N ALA A 149 -9.18 -5.53 9.58
CA ALA A 149 -9.35 -5.74 8.14
C ALA A 149 -10.58 -6.62 7.86
N ARG A 150 -10.74 -7.73 8.59
CA ARG A 150 -11.91 -8.60 8.45
C ARG A 150 -13.20 -7.86 8.75
N ALA A 151 -13.30 -7.15 9.87
CA ALA A 151 -14.50 -6.41 10.25
C ALA A 151 -14.86 -5.33 9.22
N LEU A 152 -13.85 -4.62 8.71
CA LEU A 152 -14.02 -3.57 7.71
C LEU A 152 -14.50 -4.14 6.36
N LEU A 153 -13.89 -5.22 5.87
CA LEU A 153 -14.29 -5.89 4.64
C LEU A 153 -15.70 -6.51 4.74
N GLN A 154 -16.01 -7.14 5.87
CA GLN A 154 -17.32 -7.71 6.13
C GLN A 154 -18.41 -6.64 6.08
N GLU A 155 -18.19 -5.51 6.73
CA GLU A 155 -19.16 -4.42 6.77
C GLU A 155 -19.24 -3.70 5.41
N ALA A 156 -18.12 -3.51 4.71
CA ALA A 156 -18.12 -2.97 3.35
C ALA A 156 -18.96 -3.83 2.39
N ARG A 157 -18.83 -5.16 2.45
CA ARG A 157 -19.68 -6.06 1.65
C ARG A 157 -21.16 -5.97 2.03
N ARG A 158 -21.45 -5.87 3.33
CA ARG A 158 -22.85 -5.70 3.80
C ARG A 158 -23.49 -4.44 3.23
N ARG A 159 -22.67 -3.38 3.02
CA ARG A 159 -23.10 -2.12 2.40
C ARG A 159 -23.06 -2.16 0.86
N GLY A 160 -22.76 -3.31 0.24
CA GLY A 160 -22.76 -3.47 -1.22
C GLY A 160 -21.50 -2.93 -1.92
N LEU A 161 -20.45 -2.59 -1.19
CA LEU A 161 -19.19 -2.11 -1.75
C LEU A 161 -18.32 -3.26 -2.28
N GLY A 162 -17.70 -3.06 -3.43
CA GLY A 162 -16.66 -3.95 -3.93
C GLY A 162 -15.43 -3.93 -3.01
N THR A 163 -14.77 -5.07 -2.80
CA THR A 163 -13.72 -5.23 -1.80
C THR A 163 -12.44 -5.80 -2.39
N ALA A 164 -11.30 -5.20 -2.05
CA ALA A 164 -9.98 -5.70 -2.45
C ALA A 164 -8.96 -5.54 -1.31
N ILE A 165 -7.89 -6.32 -1.38
CA ILE A 165 -6.69 -6.12 -0.55
C ILE A 165 -5.43 -6.11 -1.41
N GLU A 166 -4.42 -5.41 -0.92
CA GLU A 166 -3.03 -5.52 -1.37
C GLU A 166 -2.20 -6.10 -0.23
N THR A 167 -1.55 -7.22 -0.49
CA THR A 167 -0.77 -7.92 0.54
C THR A 167 0.50 -8.54 -0.04
N SER A 168 1.56 -8.56 0.74
CA SER A 168 2.73 -9.38 0.45
C SER A 168 2.55 -10.84 0.87
N GLY A 169 1.46 -11.16 1.57
CA GLY A 169 1.26 -12.49 2.17
C GLY A 169 2.17 -12.79 3.36
N MET A 170 2.95 -11.81 3.85
CA MET A 170 3.83 -11.99 5.01
C MET A 170 3.01 -11.92 6.30
N GLY A 171 2.22 -12.96 6.55
CA GLY A 171 1.37 -13.10 7.72
C GLY A 171 0.95 -14.54 7.95
N ARG A 172 0.25 -14.79 9.07
CA ARG A 172 -0.28 -16.14 9.37
C ARG A 172 -1.39 -16.49 8.39
N TRP A 173 -1.33 -17.72 7.82
CA TRP A 173 -2.34 -18.20 6.88
C TRP A 173 -3.78 -18.06 7.41
N PRO A 174 -4.13 -18.48 8.65
CA PRO A 174 -5.51 -18.35 9.13
C PRO A 174 -6.03 -16.90 9.14
N VAL A 175 -5.15 -15.90 9.20
CA VAL A 175 -5.55 -14.50 9.07
C VAL A 175 -5.97 -14.20 7.64
N LEU A 176 -5.13 -14.52 6.65
CA LEU A 176 -5.48 -14.35 5.23
C LEU A 176 -6.75 -15.13 4.87
N GLU A 177 -6.81 -16.40 5.23
CA GLU A 177 -7.97 -17.28 4.99
C GLU A 177 -9.27 -16.68 5.55
N SER A 178 -9.22 -16.06 6.72
CA SER A 178 -10.40 -15.42 7.34
C SER A 178 -10.92 -14.20 6.60
N LEU A 179 -10.14 -13.61 5.68
CA LEU A 179 -10.54 -12.48 4.85
C LEU A 179 -11.19 -12.92 3.53
N LEU A 180 -10.85 -14.12 3.02
CA LEU A 180 -11.25 -14.59 1.69
C LEU A 180 -12.76 -14.53 1.42
N PRO A 181 -13.67 -14.87 2.37
CA PRO A 181 -15.10 -14.80 2.14
C PRO A 181 -15.63 -13.38 1.85
N PHE A 182 -14.84 -12.37 2.17
CA PHE A 182 -15.22 -10.96 2.05
C PHE A 182 -14.48 -10.24 0.92
N LEU A 183 -13.71 -10.95 0.08
CA LEU A 183 -12.88 -10.35 -0.97
C LEU A 183 -13.43 -10.64 -2.36
N ASP A 184 -13.44 -9.62 -3.20
CA ASP A 184 -13.69 -9.75 -4.63
C ASP A 184 -12.37 -9.91 -5.40
N VAL A 185 -11.31 -9.20 -5.01
CA VAL A 185 -10.00 -9.23 -5.66
C VAL A 185 -8.88 -9.19 -4.61
N ILE A 186 -7.79 -9.88 -4.91
CA ILE A 186 -6.56 -9.86 -4.12
C ILE A 186 -5.40 -9.47 -5.03
N HIS A 187 -4.73 -8.36 -4.68
CA HIS A 187 -3.41 -8.05 -5.20
C HIS A 187 -2.36 -8.68 -4.29
N TYR A 188 -1.59 -9.61 -4.85
CA TYR A 188 -0.59 -10.37 -4.10
C TYR A 188 0.82 -10.09 -4.61
N ASP A 189 1.67 -9.56 -3.73
CA ASP A 189 3.02 -9.16 -4.10
C ASP A 189 4.01 -10.31 -4.03
N ILE A 190 4.59 -10.71 -5.16
CA ILE A 190 5.77 -11.57 -5.24
C ILE A 190 6.94 -10.71 -5.73
N LYS A 191 7.78 -10.27 -4.80
CA LYS A 191 8.84 -9.29 -5.11
C LYS A 191 10.11 -9.92 -5.69
N CYS A 192 10.41 -11.17 -5.33
CA CYS A 192 11.58 -11.92 -5.80
C CYS A 192 11.43 -13.39 -5.41
N LEU A 193 11.81 -14.32 -6.27
CA LEU A 193 11.81 -15.75 -5.97
C LEU A 193 13.09 -16.21 -5.25
N ASP A 194 14.24 -15.60 -5.54
CA ASP A 194 15.48 -15.90 -4.82
C ASP A 194 15.34 -15.53 -3.35
N ARG A 195 15.51 -16.52 -2.48
CA ARG A 195 15.28 -16.40 -1.03
C ARG A 195 16.22 -15.41 -0.36
N GLU A 196 17.52 -15.45 -0.68
CA GLU A 196 18.51 -14.62 -0.04
C GLU A 196 18.48 -13.19 -0.59
N ARG A 197 18.23 -13.01 -1.88
CA ARG A 197 18.02 -11.70 -2.49
C ARG A 197 16.76 -11.04 -1.92
N HIS A 198 15.66 -11.80 -1.79
CA HIS A 198 14.44 -11.31 -1.12
C HIS A 198 14.76 -10.85 0.31
N ARG A 199 15.46 -11.68 1.10
CA ARG A 199 15.86 -11.33 2.48
C ARG A 199 16.72 -10.08 2.53
N ARG A 200 17.70 -9.93 1.66
CA ARG A 200 18.58 -8.73 1.59
C ARG A 200 17.81 -7.47 1.23
N PHE A 201 16.77 -7.59 0.42
CA PHE A 201 15.98 -6.47 -0.06
C PHE A 201 14.82 -6.10 0.88
N THR A 202 14.16 -7.10 1.49
CA THR A 202 12.94 -6.89 2.30
C THR A 202 13.15 -7.10 3.80
N GLY A 203 14.30 -7.59 4.22
CA GLY A 203 14.62 -7.94 5.60
C GLY A 203 14.20 -9.35 6.02
N LEU A 204 13.34 -10.03 5.27
CA LEU A 204 12.84 -11.39 5.58
C LEU A 204 12.89 -12.31 4.35
N PRO A 205 13.05 -13.63 4.52
CA PRO A 205 12.94 -14.57 3.41
C PRO A 205 11.50 -14.70 2.90
N ASN A 206 11.34 -15.20 1.67
CA ASN A 206 10.04 -15.31 0.98
C ASN A 206 9.29 -16.63 1.21
N ASP A 207 9.85 -17.56 2.00
CA ASP A 207 9.26 -18.91 2.18
C ASP A 207 7.79 -18.87 2.62
N LEU A 208 7.46 -18.00 3.57
CA LEU A 208 6.08 -17.84 4.05
C LEU A 208 5.17 -17.25 2.98
N ILE A 209 5.66 -16.25 2.25
CA ILE A 209 4.95 -15.59 1.14
C ILE A 209 4.56 -16.63 0.08
N LEU A 210 5.53 -17.37 -0.43
CA LEU A 210 5.32 -18.36 -1.48
C LEU A 210 4.44 -19.53 -1.01
N ARG A 211 4.57 -19.95 0.25
CA ARG A 211 3.69 -20.97 0.84
C ARG A 211 2.24 -20.49 0.96
N ASN A 212 2.04 -19.26 1.44
CA ASN A 212 0.70 -18.66 1.54
C ASN A 212 0.09 -18.43 0.15
N PHE A 213 0.89 -18.06 -0.83
CA PHE A 213 0.43 -17.91 -2.21
C PHE A 213 -0.11 -19.23 -2.79
N ARG A 214 0.65 -20.33 -2.64
CA ARG A 214 0.16 -21.66 -3.09
C ARG A 214 -1.14 -22.07 -2.39
N LYS A 215 -1.25 -21.79 -1.09
CA LYS A 215 -2.50 -22.06 -0.36
C LYS A 215 -3.66 -21.20 -0.85
N LEU A 216 -3.39 -19.93 -1.15
CA LEU A 216 -4.38 -19.01 -1.70
C LEU A 216 -4.92 -19.53 -3.03
N CYS A 217 -4.03 -19.90 -3.96
CA CYS A 217 -4.41 -20.44 -5.27
C CYS A 217 -5.18 -21.77 -5.17
N ALA A 218 -5.00 -22.53 -4.11
CA ALA A 218 -5.74 -23.78 -3.90
C ALA A 218 -7.20 -23.56 -3.46
N VAL A 219 -7.57 -22.38 -2.95
CA VAL A 219 -8.89 -22.15 -2.33
C VAL A 219 -9.61 -20.89 -2.84
N PHE A 220 -8.95 -20.03 -3.59
CA PHE A 220 -9.52 -18.79 -4.10
C PHE A 220 -9.45 -18.73 -5.63
N PRO A 221 -10.47 -18.20 -6.33
CA PRO A 221 -10.48 -18.14 -7.78
C PRO A 221 -9.28 -17.39 -8.35
N HIS A 222 -8.57 -18.01 -9.31
CA HIS A 222 -7.33 -17.47 -9.89
C HIS A 222 -7.57 -16.16 -10.67
N ASP A 223 -8.69 -16.07 -11.39
CA ASP A 223 -9.11 -14.87 -12.13
C ASP A 223 -9.37 -13.65 -11.24
N ARG A 224 -9.36 -13.84 -9.91
CA ARG A 224 -9.51 -12.82 -8.89
C ARG A 224 -8.23 -12.54 -8.11
N ILE A 225 -7.13 -13.19 -8.51
CA ILE A 225 -5.79 -12.99 -7.96
C ILE A 225 -4.96 -12.22 -8.99
N ILE A 226 -4.49 -11.04 -8.61
CA ILE A 226 -3.58 -10.23 -9.41
C ILE A 226 -2.22 -10.28 -8.72
N VAL A 227 -1.29 -11.01 -9.29
CA VAL A 227 0.08 -11.06 -8.78
C VAL A 227 0.82 -9.82 -9.23
N ARG A 228 1.47 -9.13 -8.30
CA ARG A 228 2.22 -7.91 -8.58
C ARG A 228 3.70 -8.07 -8.24
N THR A 229 4.55 -7.60 -9.14
CA THR A 229 5.99 -7.52 -8.88
C THR A 229 6.46 -6.09 -9.15
N PRO A 230 6.93 -5.36 -8.13
CA PRO A 230 7.63 -4.11 -8.37
C PRO A 230 8.96 -4.43 -9.04
N PHE A 231 9.13 -3.92 -10.27
CA PHE A 231 10.34 -4.09 -11.07
C PHE A 231 11.39 -3.08 -10.61
N ILE A 232 12.38 -3.54 -9.84
CA ILE A 232 13.33 -2.68 -9.15
C ILE A 232 14.73 -2.95 -9.68
N PRO A 233 15.38 -1.98 -10.35
CA PRO A 233 16.75 -2.09 -10.82
C PRO A 233 17.72 -2.54 -9.73
N GLY A 234 18.64 -3.45 -10.06
CA GLY A 234 19.61 -4.00 -9.10
C GLY A 234 19.04 -4.99 -8.06
N VAL A 235 17.72 -5.27 -8.08
CA VAL A 235 17.09 -6.23 -7.17
C VAL A 235 16.44 -7.38 -7.94
N ASN A 236 15.45 -7.08 -8.76
CA ASN A 236 14.68 -8.02 -9.57
C ASN A 236 14.41 -7.46 -10.98
N GLY A 237 15.25 -6.53 -11.42
CA GLY A 237 15.10 -5.74 -12.62
C GLY A 237 15.65 -6.42 -13.89
N THR A 238 15.81 -7.74 -13.93
CA THR A 238 16.27 -8.45 -15.13
C THR A 238 15.12 -9.20 -15.81
N VAL A 239 15.27 -9.49 -17.09
CA VAL A 239 14.32 -10.30 -17.87
C VAL A 239 14.20 -11.69 -17.26
N GLU A 240 15.31 -12.26 -16.79
CA GLU A 240 15.37 -13.58 -16.15
C GLU A 240 14.54 -13.61 -14.86
N ASP A 241 14.61 -12.56 -14.05
CA ASP A 241 13.81 -12.45 -12.82
C ASP A 241 12.30 -12.46 -13.12
N VAL A 242 11.88 -11.68 -14.12
CA VAL A 242 10.49 -11.59 -14.55
C VAL A 242 10.03 -12.93 -15.13
N ARG A 243 10.88 -13.54 -16.00
CA ARG A 243 10.60 -14.86 -16.59
C ARG A 243 10.44 -15.93 -15.52
N ALA A 244 11.35 -15.99 -14.54
CA ALA A 244 11.28 -16.96 -13.45
C ALA A 244 9.98 -16.85 -12.66
N ILE A 245 9.51 -15.61 -12.36
CA ILE A 245 8.21 -15.41 -11.70
C ILE A 245 7.08 -15.88 -12.62
N GLY A 246 7.10 -15.54 -13.91
CA GLY A 246 6.11 -15.99 -14.87
C GLY A 246 6.03 -17.51 -14.99
N GLU A 247 7.17 -18.21 -14.98
CA GLU A 247 7.23 -19.68 -15.00
C GLU A 247 6.69 -20.29 -13.69
N PHE A 248 7.04 -19.69 -12.56
CA PHE A 248 6.48 -20.08 -11.26
C PHE A 248 4.95 -19.98 -11.24
N LEU A 249 4.38 -18.89 -11.77
CA LEU A 249 2.94 -18.69 -11.84
C LEU A 249 2.27 -19.68 -12.77
N ARG A 250 2.82 -19.91 -13.98
CA ARG A 250 2.31 -20.93 -14.92
C ARG A 250 2.32 -22.34 -14.33
N GLY A 251 3.29 -22.64 -13.49
CA GLY A 251 3.33 -23.92 -12.77
C GLY A 251 2.21 -24.10 -11.73
N ILE A 252 1.44 -23.04 -11.44
CA ILE A 252 0.29 -23.06 -10.53
C ILE A 252 -1.03 -23.00 -11.32
N GLY A 253 -1.12 -22.11 -12.32
CA GLY A 253 -2.30 -21.96 -13.18
C GLY A 253 -2.09 -20.89 -14.24
N ASP A 254 -2.62 -21.13 -15.44
CA ASP A 254 -2.49 -20.24 -16.61
C ASP A 254 -3.46 -19.05 -16.56
N ASP A 255 -4.39 -19.03 -15.62
CA ASP A 255 -5.46 -18.05 -15.44
C ASP A 255 -5.15 -17.00 -14.37
N LEU A 256 -3.91 -16.99 -13.83
CA LEU A 256 -3.44 -15.98 -12.92
C LEU A 256 -3.08 -14.68 -13.66
N HIS A 257 -3.56 -13.55 -13.18
CA HIS A 257 -3.15 -12.24 -13.69
C HIS A 257 -1.79 -11.84 -13.12
N TYR A 258 -0.89 -11.35 -13.97
CA TYR A 258 0.44 -10.91 -13.58
C TYR A 258 0.70 -9.47 -14.02
N GLU A 259 1.02 -8.59 -13.06
CA GLU A 259 1.35 -7.19 -13.29
C GLU A 259 2.77 -6.87 -12.83
N LEU A 260 3.51 -6.21 -13.70
CA LEU A 260 4.79 -5.61 -13.34
C LEU A 260 4.57 -4.12 -13.03
N LEU A 261 5.04 -3.70 -11.86
CA LEU A 261 4.93 -2.32 -11.42
C LEU A 261 6.28 -1.62 -11.64
N PRO A 262 6.35 -0.63 -12.55
CA PRO A 262 7.59 0.13 -12.74
C PRO A 262 8.06 0.77 -11.43
N TYR A 263 9.37 0.71 -11.16
CA TYR A 263 9.95 1.39 -10.01
C TYR A 263 9.77 2.90 -10.11
N HIS A 264 9.43 3.51 -8.99
CA HIS A 264 9.34 4.96 -8.84
C HIS A 264 9.88 5.40 -7.47
N ARG A 265 10.29 6.67 -7.39
CA ARG A 265 10.93 7.24 -6.20
C ARG A 265 10.00 8.05 -5.29
N TYR A 266 8.68 7.90 -5.44
CA TYR A 266 7.68 8.72 -4.69
C TYR A 266 7.75 8.55 -3.17
N GLY A 267 8.28 7.42 -2.67
CA GLY A 267 8.49 7.19 -1.23
C GLY A 267 9.67 7.94 -0.62
N GLU A 268 10.67 8.35 -1.41
CA GLU A 268 11.95 8.85 -0.88
C GLU A 268 11.80 10.08 0.03
N SER A 269 11.02 11.07 -0.39
CA SER A 269 10.78 12.27 0.42
C SER A 269 10.11 11.97 1.76
N LYS A 270 9.27 10.94 1.81
CA LYS A 270 8.56 10.55 3.03
C LYS A 270 9.49 10.03 4.12
N TYR A 271 10.61 9.38 3.74
CA TYR A 271 11.63 8.97 4.70
C TYR A 271 12.19 10.21 5.44
N GLY A 272 12.58 11.25 4.71
CA GLY A 272 13.05 12.50 5.32
C GLY A 272 12.03 13.13 6.26
N PHE A 273 10.73 13.08 5.91
CA PHE A 273 9.67 13.61 6.79
C PHE A 273 9.54 12.81 8.10
N LEU A 274 9.99 11.57 8.13
CA LEU A 274 10.00 10.70 9.32
C LEU A 274 11.34 10.71 10.05
N GLY A 275 12.30 11.54 9.62
CA GLY A 275 13.67 11.55 10.17
C GLY A 275 14.50 10.32 9.78
N LEU A 276 14.10 9.65 8.70
CA LEU A 276 14.78 8.45 8.19
C LEU A 276 15.56 8.77 6.93
N THR A 277 16.62 7.98 6.68
CA THR A 277 17.34 7.99 5.41
C THR A 277 16.73 6.95 4.47
N PRO A 278 16.43 7.29 3.21
CA PRO A 278 15.96 6.31 2.24
C PRO A 278 16.99 5.18 2.09
N PRO A 279 16.60 3.90 2.22
CA PRO A 279 17.55 2.78 2.16
C PRO A 279 18.12 2.53 0.76
N MET A 280 17.44 3.03 -0.27
CA MET A 280 17.91 3.04 -1.66
C MET A 280 17.97 4.48 -2.14
N THR A 281 19.16 4.94 -2.47
CA THR A 281 19.40 6.23 -3.13
C THR A 281 20.05 5.96 -4.49
N ALA A 282 19.62 6.71 -5.51
CA ALA A 282 20.27 6.77 -6.82
C ALA A 282 20.54 5.39 -7.47
N VAL A 283 19.53 4.52 -7.53
CA VAL A 283 19.63 3.33 -8.39
C VAL A 283 19.57 3.84 -9.84
N VAL A 284 20.71 3.78 -10.52
CA VAL A 284 20.79 4.04 -11.96
C VAL A 284 20.53 2.69 -12.63
N PRO A 285 19.39 2.55 -13.36
CA PRO A 285 19.14 1.32 -14.10
C PRO A 285 20.20 1.14 -15.18
N THR A 286 20.57 -0.13 -15.44
CA THR A 286 21.34 -0.46 -16.65
C THR A 286 20.54 -0.10 -17.90
N ALA A 287 21.21 -0.02 -19.05
CA ALA A 287 20.51 0.25 -20.31
C ALA A 287 19.43 -0.80 -20.61
N GLU A 288 19.69 -2.07 -20.27
CA GLU A 288 18.73 -3.17 -20.42
C GLU A 288 17.53 -2.99 -19.47
N GLU A 289 17.78 -2.75 -18.19
CA GLU A 289 16.72 -2.49 -17.19
C GLU A 289 15.87 -1.26 -17.58
N ALA A 290 16.50 -0.21 -18.10
CA ALA A 290 15.80 0.97 -18.60
C ALA A 290 14.92 0.65 -19.82
N ALA A 291 15.40 -0.20 -20.74
CA ALA A 291 14.63 -0.63 -21.93
C ALA A 291 13.43 -1.50 -21.51
N VAL A 292 13.63 -2.46 -20.59
CA VAL A 292 12.54 -3.29 -20.06
C VAL A 292 11.52 -2.43 -19.33
N HIS A 293 11.96 -1.49 -18.50
CA HIS A 293 11.07 -0.55 -17.80
C HIS A 293 10.24 0.30 -18.78
N ALA A 294 10.87 0.83 -19.84
CA ALA A 294 10.19 1.61 -20.87
C ALA A 294 9.14 0.78 -21.62
N GLU A 295 9.45 -0.49 -21.91
CA GLU A 295 8.51 -1.41 -22.58
C GLU A 295 7.33 -1.74 -21.67
N LEU A 296 7.57 -2.05 -20.41
CA LEU A 296 6.50 -2.30 -19.42
C LEU A 296 5.59 -1.10 -19.21
N THR A 297 6.16 0.11 -19.20
CA THR A 297 5.37 1.35 -19.10
C THR A 297 4.46 1.53 -20.32
N ARG A 298 4.97 1.24 -21.53
CA ARG A 298 4.17 1.27 -22.77
C ARG A 298 3.08 0.20 -22.78
N TYR A 299 3.39 -1.00 -22.31
CA TYR A 299 2.43 -2.11 -22.22
C TYR A 299 1.27 -1.76 -21.28
N ARG A 300 1.56 -1.27 -20.07
CA ARG A 300 0.52 -0.79 -19.14
C ARG A 300 -0.36 0.32 -19.73
N ALA A 301 0.24 1.27 -20.44
CA ALA A 301 -0.51 2.35 -21.07
C ALA A 301 -1.45 1.84 -22.17
N ARG A 302 -1.04 0.82 -22.92
CA ARG A 302 -1.87 0.18 -23.97
C ARG A 302 -3.01 -0.63 -23.36
N GLU A 303 -2.76 -1.43 -22.32
CA GLU A 303 -3.81 -2.21 -21.64
C GLU A 303 -4.86 -1.31 -20.99
N ARG A 304 -4.46 -0.18 -20.40
CA ARG A 304 -5.41 0.82 -19.89
C ARG A 304 -6.28 1.44 -20.98
N ALA A 305 -5.73 1.61 -22.17
CA ALA A 305 -6.48 2.13 -23.32
C ALA A 305 -7.45 1.11 -23.93
N THR A 306 -7.24 -0.19 -23.69
CA THR A 306 -8.07 -1.27 -24.25
C THR A 306 -9.12 -1.82 -23.30
N VAL A 307 -9.15 -1.40 -22.01
CA VAL A 307 -10.31 -1.65 -21.15
C VAL A 307 -11.42 -0.69 -21.57
N PRO A 308 -12.42 -1.12 -22.34
CA PRO A 308 -13.55 -0.24 -22.66
C PRO A 308 -14.24 0.08 -21.34
N LEU A 309 -14.38 1.34 -21.03
CA LEU A 309 -15.36 1.85 -20.07
C LEU A 309 -16.76 1.62 -20.69
N SER A 310 -17.11 0.37 -20.94
CA SER A 310 -18.46 0.01 -21.28
C SER A 310 -19.26 0.03 -19.99
N PRO A 311 -20.34 0.83 -19.91
CA PRO A 311 -21.29 0.73 -18.85
C PRO A 311 -22.11 -0.55 -19.06
N ALA A 312 -21.52 -1.70 -18.71
CA ALA A 312 -22.30 -2.91 -18.60
C ALA A 312 -23.08 -2.81 -17.29
N GLN A 313 -24.28 -2.24 -17.46
CA GLN A 313 -25.46 -2.47 -16.67
C GLN A 313 -25.31 -3.41 -15.48
N GLY A 314 -25.39 -2.86 -14.26
CA GLY A 314 -26.05 -3.46 -13.08
C GLY A 314 -25.63 -4.84 -12.53
N ALA A 315 -24.72 -5.56 -13.18
CA ALA A 315 -24.29 -6.85 -12.67
C ALA A 315 -23.19 -6.67 -11.59
N PRO A 316 -23.29 -7.39 -10.46
CA PRO A 316 -22.23 -7.43 -9.46
C PRO A 316 -20.88 -7.76 -10.08
N LEU A 317 -19.78 -7.18 -9.57
CA LEU A 317 -18.41 -7.41 -10.04
C LEU A 317 -18.08 -8.91 -10.17
N VAL A 318 -18.60 -9.74 -9.27
CA VAL A 318 -18.50 -11.20 -9.26
C VAL A 318 -19.01 -11.84 -10.56
N GLU A 319 -20.03 -11.28 -11.18
CA GLU A 319 -20.63 -11.84 -12.41
C GLU A 319 -19.83 -11.45 -13.68
N ARG A 320 -19.16 -10.29 -13.67
CA ARG A 320 -18.27 -9.86 -14.77
C ARG A 320 -16.96 -10.64 -14.82
N LEU A 321 -16.40 -11.00 -13.68
CA LEU A 321 -15.19 -11.79 -13.57
C LEU A 321 -15.41 -13.28 -13.92
N ARG A 322 -16.68 -13.73 -13.99
CA ARG A 322 -17.05 -15.09 -14.39
C ARG A 322 -17.23 -15.30 -15.90
N ARG A 323 -17.19 -14.24 -16.72
CA ARG A 323 -17.29 -14.39 -18.16
C ARG A 323 -15.93 -14.75 -18.74
N PRO A 324 -15.78 -15.89 -19.41
CA PRO A 324 -14.56 -16.20 -20.16
C PRO A 324 -14.38 -15.11 -21.22
N THR A 325 -13.16 -14.58 -21.34
CA THR A 325 -12.76 -13.77 -22.49
C THR A 325 -12.97 -14.62 -23.72
N ALA A 326 -13.98 -14.29 -24.52
CA ALA A 326 -14.17 -14.90 -25.83
C ALA A 326 -12.88 -14.67 -26.65
N ARG A 327 -12.36 -15.76 -27.20
CA ARG A 327 -11.17 -15.81 -28.06
C ARG A 327 -11.29 -14.91 -29.26
#